data_6df218235298238e4976b557bae27fe4
#
_entry.id   6df218235298238e4976b557bae27fe4
#
_cell.length_a   1.000
_cell.length_b   1.000
_cell.length_c   1.000
_cell.angle_alpha   90.00
_cell.angle_beta   90.00
_cell.angle_gamma   90.00
#
_symmetry.space_group_name_H-M   'P 1'
#
loop_
_entity.id
_entity.type
_entity.pdbx_description
1 polymer ?
#
loop_
_entity_poly.entity_id
_entity_poly.type
_entity_poly.pdbx_seq_one_letter_code
_entity_poly.pdbx_strand_id
1 'polypeptide(L)' 'RDSLQSEYRRIGVNYNQAVKALHTGLSEKKALAMLYKLEQLTIELISLNREIIRLTQEFEQWLQK' A
#
# COMPACT_ATOMS: atom_id res chain seq x y z
N ARG A 1 10.00 10.27 -10.98
CA ARG A 1 9.33 11.02 -10.83
C ARG A 1 8.15 10.62 -10.26
N ASP A 2 7.36 10.23 -10.82
CA ASP A 2 6.09 9.88 -10.37
C ASP A 2 5.95 8.45 -9.97
N SER A 3 7.00 7.67 -10.03
CA SER A 3 6.87 6.25 -9.78
C SER A 3 6.40 5.98 -8.35
N LEU A 4 6.90 6.74 -7.37
CA LEU A 4 6.49 6.55 -5.99
C LEU A 4 5.03 6.91 -5.80
N GLN A 5 4.61 8.04 -6.35
CA GLN A 5 3.23 8.48 -6.25
C GLN A 5 2.29 7.53 -6.99
N SER A 6 2.72 7.04 -8.15
CA SER A 6 1.92 6.10 -8.92
C SER A 6 1.71 4.80 -8.17
N GLU A 7 2.76 4.31 -7.51
CA GLU A 7 2.65 3.08 -6.74
C GLU A 7 1.73 3.26 -5.54
N TYR A 8 1.82 4.40 -4.88
CA TYR A 8 0.95 4.68 -3.76
C TYR A 8 -0.51 4.67 -4.20
N ARG A 9 -0.78 5.31 -5.33
CA ARG A 9 -2.14 5.36 -5.85
C ARG A 9 -2.64 3.97 -6.23
N ARG A 10 -1.79 3.18 -6.90
CA ARG A 10 -2.19 1.83 -7.31
C ARG A 10 -2.53 0.98 -6.09
N ILE A 11 -1.69 1.00 -5.09
CA ILE A 11 -1.92 0.20 -3.89
C ILE A 11 -3.18 0.69 -3.18
N GLY A 12 -3.35 2.00 -3.06
CA GLY A 12 -4.51 2.55 -2.37
C GLY A 12 -5.81 2.19 -3.05
N VAL A 13 -5.88 2.32 -4.37
CA VAL A 13 -7.08 1.97 -5.11
C VAL A 13 -7.41 0.50 -4.94
N ASN A 14 -6.40 -0.35 -5.08
CA ASN A 14 -6.62 -1.78 -4.95
C ASN A 14 -7.02 -2.17 -3.53
N TYR A 15 -6.43 -1.51 -2.53
CA TYR A 15 -6.78 -1.76 -1.14
C TYR A 15 -8.24 -1.41 -0.89
N ASN A 16 -8.67 -0.24 -1.36
CA ASN A 16 -10.04 0.19 -1.16
C ASN A 16 -11.02 -0.75 -1.85
N GLN A 17 -10.68 -1.25 -3.03
CA GLN A 17 -11.54 -2.19 -3.73
C GLN A 17 -11.67 -3.50 -2.96
N ALA A 18 -10.57 -3.98 -2.38
CA ALA A 18 -10.62 -5.21 -1.60
C ALA A 18 -11.46 -5.03 -0.34
N VAL A 19 -11.33 -3.87 0.32
CA VAL A 19 -12.13 -3.60 1.51
C VAL A 19 -13.61 -3.53 1.16
N LYS A 20 -13.95 -2.86 0.06
CA LYS A 20 -15.34 -2.78 -0.37
C LYS A 20 -15.90 -4.17 -0.67
N ALA A 21 -15.11 -5.01 -1.31
CA ALA A 21 -15.56 -6.36 -1.62
C ALA A 21 -15.90 -7.14 -0.36
N LEU A 22 -15.09 -6.96 0.69
CA LEU A 22 -15.36 -7.64 1.96
C LEU A 22 -16.68 -7.21 2.57
N HIS A 23 -17.10 -5.98 2.32
CA HIS A 23 -18.33 -5.44 2.89
C HIS A 23 -19.58 -5.79 2.10
N THR A 24 -19.45 -6.51 1.00
CA THR A 24 -20.61 -6.82 0.15
C THR A 24 -21.17 -8.22 0.38
N GLY A 25 -20.80 -8.88 1.49
CA GLY A 25 -21.39 -10.17 1.81
C GLY A 25 -20.83 -11.31 0.99
N LEU A 26 -19.52 -11.34 0.83
CA LEU A 26 -18.90 -12.41 0.07
C LEU A 26 -19.00 -13.74 0.80
N SER A 27 -18.95 -14.83 0.04
CA SER A 27 -18.84 -16.15 0.63
C SER A 27 -17.53 -16.24 1.42
N GLU A 28 -17.47 -17.23 2.31
CA GLU A 28 -16.29 -17.40 3.15
C GLU A 28 -15.02 -17.55 2.31
N LYS A 29 -15.13 -18.34 1.23
CA LYS A 29 -13.99 -18.60 0.37
C LYS A 29 -13.50 -17.32 -0.31
N LYS A 30 -14.42 -16.52 -0.81
CA LYS A 30 -14.06 -15.27 -1.47
C LYS A 30 -13.53 -14.25 -0.47
N ALA A 31 -14.07 -14.25 0.75
CA ALA A 31 -13.59 -13.37 1.78
C ALA A 31 -12.12 -13.68 2.11
N LEU A 32 -11.79 -14.97 2.19
CA LEU A 32 -10.41 -15.36 2.45
C LEU A 32 -9.48 -14.89 1.33
N ALA A 33 -9.92 -15.00 0.07
CA ALA A 33 -9.13 -14.53 -1.05
C ALA A 33 -8.91 -13.03 -0.96
N MET A 34 -9.92 -12.28 -0.54
CA MET A 34 -9.78 -10.84 -0.38
C MET A 34 -8.83 -10.49 0.76
N LEU A 35 -8.88 -11.25 1.86
CA LEU A 35 -7.95 -11.02 2.95
C LEU A 35 -6.51 -11.29 2.53
N TYR A 36 -6.30 -12.33 1.73
CA TYR A 36 -4.98 -12.57 1.17
C TYR A 36 -4.53 -11.39 0.33
N LYS A 37 -5.43 -10.86 -0.48
CA LYS A 37 -5.09 -9.71 -1.31
C LYS A 37 -4.73 -8.52 -0.46
N LEU A 38 -5.51 -8.27 0.61
CA LEU A 38 -5.21 -7.17 1.51
C LEU A 38 -3.86 -7.35 2.18
N GLU A 39 -3.53 -8.59 2.55
CA GLU A 39 -2.23 -8.84 3.16
C GLU A 39 -1.11 -8.50 2.21
N GLN A 40 -1.23 -8.91 0.95
CA GLN A 40 -0.19 -8.60 -0.04
C GLN A 40 -0.06 -7.11 -0.26
N LEU A 41 -1.18 -6.40 -0.36
CA LEU A 41 -1.15 -4.96 -0.54
C LEU A 41 -0.56 -4.25 0.67
N THR A 42 -0.83 -4.77 1.86
CA THR A 42 -0.27 -4.21 3.09
C THR A 42 1.25 -4.36 3.10
N ILE A 43 1.73 -5.52 2.67
CA ILE A 43 3.16 -5.75 2.60
C ILE A 43 3.81 -4.77 1.63
N GLU A 44 3.19 -4.56 0.47
CA GLU A 44 3.70 -3.60 -0.50
C GLU A 44 3.71 -2.19 0.08
N LEU A 45 2.66 -1.83 0.82
CA LEU A 45 2.56 -0.51 1.40
C LEU A 45 3.64 -0.29 2.46
N ILE A 46 3.90 -1.31 3.27
CA ILE A 46 4.96 -1.21 4.26
C ILE A 46 6.30 -0.98 3.59
N SER A 47 6.57 -1.72 2.52
CA SER A 47 7.81 -1.57 1.79
C SER A 47 7.94 -0.16 1.21
N LEU A 48 6.85 0.35 0.65
CA LEU A 48 6.84 1.68 0.08
C LEU A 48 7.04 2.75 1.16
N ASN A 49 6.42 2.56 2.31
CA ASN A 49 6.59 3.50 3.42
C ASN A 49 8.03 3.54 3.90
N ARG A 50 8.70 2.40 3.93
CA ARG A 50 10.12 2.38 4.31
C ARG A 50 10.96 3.16 3.33
N GLU A 51 10.64 3.06 2.05
CA GLU A 51 11.35 3.83 1.03
C GLU A 51 11.16 5.32 1.23
N ILE A 52 9.92 5.73 1.54
CA ILE A 52 9.64 7.14 1.78
C ILE A 52 10.42 7.65 3.00
N ILE A 53 10.46 6.85 4.06
CA ILE A 53 11.19 7.23 5.27
C ILE A 53 12.67 7.40 4.93
N ARG A 54 13.24 6.48 4.16
CA ARG A 54 14.64 6.57 3.78
C ARG A 54 14.91 7.85 3.00
N LEU A 55 14.04 8.17 2.06
CA LEU A 55 14.21 9.39 1.27
C LEU A 55 14.11 10.63 2.14
N THR A 56 13.19 10.61 3.10
CA THR A 56 13.02 11.74 4.01
C THR A 56 14.29 11.96 4.81
N GLN A 57 14.87 10.88 5.32
CA GLN A 57 16.09 10.97 6.10
C GLN A 57 17.26 11.48 5.26
N GLU A 58 17.35 11.02 4.03
CA GLU A 58 18.40 11.50 3.14
C GLU A 58 18.25 13.00 2.88
N PHE A 59 17.02 13.44 2.69
CA PHE A 59 16.76 14.85 2.42
C PHE A 59 17.11 15.69 3.64
N GLU A 60 16.78 15.22 4.82
CA GLU A 60 17.12 15.93 6.05
C GLU A 60 18.62 16.07 6.21
N GLN A 61 19.36 14.99 5.91
CA GLN A 61 20.82 15.06 5.98
C GLN A 61 21.37 16.05 4.98
N TRP A 62 20.80 16.09 3.80
CA TRP A 62 21.23 17.03 2.79
C TRP A 62 21.01 18.47 3.23
N LEU A 63 19.90 18.73 3.89
CA LEU A 63 19.58 20.07 4.37
C LEU A 63 20.52 20.54 5.47
N GLN A 64 21.05 19.60 6.24
CA GLN A 64 21.92 19.96 7.36
C GLN A 64 23.33 20.29 6.92
N LYS A 65 23.67 20.05 5.68
CA LYS A 65 24.98 20.45 5.16
C LYS A 65 24.99 21.90 4.77
#